data_fcd549eaedebf0da15f9cb2acf2f591f
#
_entry.id   fcd549eaedebf0da15f9cb2acf2f591f
#
_cell.length_a   1.000
_cell.length_b   1.000
_cell.length_c   1.000
_cell.angle_alpha   90.00
_cell.angle_beta   90.00
_cell.angle_gamma   90.00
#
_symmetry.space_group_name_H-M   'P 1'
#
loop_
_entity.id
_entity.type
_entity.pdbx_description
1 polymer ?
#
loop_
_entity_poly.entity_id
_entity_poly.type
_entity_poly.pdbx_seq_one_letter_code
_entity_poly.pdbx_strand_id
1 'polypeptide(L)'
;MPVAAGLPDIAALADIANALFRAIPGTDPLPAPQGAGNRVARSAPAGYPSPGGASADPVSAGRGSPPPGSFATGVNPGDFGLPGESELRELLAEPLRLTGNSGRSATQGGSAYYFAESLRAEPPPLAARDGITPGSFALPGQNGLNAALARHLAAVRPANHGDPTAVNGGGFYFLDSLTPVFGAPPSGAAVPAGLSVPAAARPFDVAGIRRDFPILAERVNGRPLVWFDNAATTHKPTAVIDRISYFYQHENSNIHRAAHQLAARATDAYEEARTTVARFIGAGSPEEIVFVRGATEAINLLANTFGRQYIGEGDEIIVSQLEHHANIVPWYQLANEVGARLRVIPVDDSGQLLLEEYRKLINNRTRLVAVTQVSNALGTIAPVKDIVDIAHAAGVCVLVDGAQAVSHMPIDVRALDADFYVFSGHKVFGPTGIGVIYGKAQLLEKLQPWQGGGNMIADVTFDRVVYQPPPGRFEAGTGNIADAVGLGAALQYLEQIGMERIARYEHDLLVYATERMRPIPGIRLIGTAASKASVLSFVLEGYSTEEVGKALNHEGIAVRSGHHCAQPILRRFGLEATVRPSFAFYNTCEEVDLMVSVVKRLADTRSQPAL
;
A
#
# COMPACT_ATOMS: atom_id res chain seq x y z
N MET A 1 11.65 -53.22 8.33
CA MET A 1 11.98 -51.79 8.36
C MET A 1 12.28 -51.33 6.93
N PRO A 2 11.42 -50.63 6.23
CA PRO A 2 11.82 -49.90 5.03
C PRO A 2 12.01 -48.43 5.36
N VAL A 3 13.09 -47.88 4.81
CA VAL A 3 13.59 -46.53 4.92
C VAL A 3 12.64 -45.54 4.24
N ALA A 4 12.29 -44.46 4.91
CA ALA A 4 11.55 -43.33 4.36
C ALA A 4 12.38 -42.70 3.23
N ALA A 5 11.80 -42.55 2.04
CA ALA A 5 12.37 -41.76 0.96
C ALA A 5 12.32 -40.27 1.36
N GLY A 6 13.50 -39.74 1.66
CA GLY A 6 13.67 -38.30 2.00
C GLY A 6 13.40 -37.42 0.79
N LEU A 7 12.85 -36.27 1.06
CA LEU A 7 12.80 -35.13 0.12
C LEU A 7 14.23 -34.84 -0.39
N PRO A 8 14.41 -34.44 -1.68
CA PRO A 8 15.73 -34.11 -2.21
C PRO A 8 16.37 -32.97 -1.42
N ASP A 9 17.66 -33.09 -1.18
CA ASP A 9 18.50 -32.11 -0.51
C ASP A 9 18.45 -30.76 -1.25
N ILE A 10 18.57 -29.65 -0.48
CA ILE A 10 18.56 -28.27 -0.99
C ILE A 10 19.60 -28.08 -2.10
N ALA A 11 20.75 -28.80 -2.03
CA ALA A 11 21.77 -28.80 -3.06
C ALA A 11 21.27 -29.44 -4.38
N ALA A 12 20.54 -30.52 -4.31
CA ALA A 12 19.94 -31.19 -5.47
C ALA A 12 18.86 -30.31 -6.14
N LEU A 13 18.07 -29.56 -5.35
CA LEU A 13 17.09 -28.60 -5.87
C LEU A 13 17.76 -27.39 -6.53
N ALA A 14 18.88 -26.93 -6.00
CA ALA A 14 19.68 -25.86 -6.60
C ALA A 14 20.30 -26.28 -7.93
N ASP A 15 20.77 -27.54 -8.04
CA ASP A 15 21.32 -28.08 -9.28
C ASP A 15 20.26 -28.26 -10.36
N ILE A 16 19.05 -28.67 -10.00
CA ILE A 16 17.91 -28.76 -10.92
C ILE A 16 17.49 -27.36 -11.41
N ALA A 17 17.45 -26.36 -10.52
CA ALA A 17 17.16 -24.98 -10.88
C ALA A 17 18.24 -24.41 -11.84
N ASN A 18 19.52 -24.66 -11.57
CA ASN A 18 20.62 -24.24 -12.41
C ASN A 18 20.65 -24.95 -13.78
N ALA A 19 20.23 -26.20 -13.84
CA ALA A 19 20.09 -26.93 -15.11
C ALA A 19 18.92 -26.39 -15.96
N LEU A 20 17.81 -26.00 -15.33
CA LEU A 20 16.67 -25.34 -16.00
C LEU A 20 17.06 -23.97 -16.55
N PHE A 21 17.82 -23.18 -15.82
CA PHE A 21 18.31 -21.87 -16.29
C PHE A 21 19.30 -21.97 -17.46
N ARG A 22 20.10 -23.04 -17.55
CA ARG A 22 21.03 -23.31 -18.67
C ARG A 22 20.33 -23.79 -19.95
N ALA A 23 19.09 -24.22 -19.85
CA ALA A 23 18.29 -24.69 -20.99
C ALA A 23 17.50 -23.59 -21.73
N ILE A 24 17.60 -22.33 -21.28
CA ILE A 24 16.95 -21.19 -21.96
C ILE A 24 17.89 -20.67 -23.08
N PRO A 25 17.49 -20.72 -24.37
CA PRO A 25 18.31 -20.22 -25.47
C PRO A 25 18.48 -18.69 -25.38
N GLY A 26 19.73 -18.25 -25.31
CA GLY A 26 20.07 -16.81 -25.37
C GLY A 26 20.79 -16.22 -24.19
N THR A 27 21.19 -16.99 -23.18
CA THR A 27 22.02 -16.50 -22.06
C THR A 27 23.44 -17.06 -22.17
N ASP A 28 24.39 -16.26 -22.68
CA ASP A 28 25.81 -16.54 -22.55
C ASP A 28 26.25 -16.40 -21.08
N PRO A 29 27.04 -17.34 -20.54
CA PRO A 29 27.48 -17.26 -19.15
C PRO A 29 28.57 -16.20 -18.97
N LEU A 30 28.38 -15.29 -18.02
CA LEU A 30 29.43 -14.40 -17.52
C LEU A 30 30.58 -15.19 -16.89
N PRO A 31 31.85 -14.83 -17.15
CA PRO A 31 32.97 -15.56 -16.58
C PRO A 31 33.07 -15.41 -15.07
N ALA A 32 33.43 -16.51 -14.40
CA ALA A 32 33.62 -16.58 -12.96
C ALA A 32 34.81 -15.71 -12.49
N PRO A 33 34.72 -15.09 -11.29
CA PRO A 33 35.82 -14.31 -10.75
C PRO A 33 36.97 -15.23 -10.27
N GLN A 34 38.15 -15.06 -10.83
CA GLN A 34 39.38 -15.68 -10.34
C GLN A 34 39.92 -14.88 -9.16
N GLY A 35 40.42 -15.63 -8.20
CA GLY A 35 40.79 -15.21 -6.87
C GLY A 35 41.92 -14.18 -6.76
N ALA A 36 41.95 -13.58 -5.60
CA ALA A 36 42.81 -12.53 -5.12
C ALA A 36 44.31 -12.90 -5.10
N GLY A 37 45.15 -11.97 -5.60
CA GLY A 37 46.57 -11.93 -5.38
C GLY A 37 47.05 -10.48 -5.31
N ASN A 38 47.52 -10.09 -4.14
CA ASN A 38 48.13 -8.80 -3.81
C ASN A 38 49.21 -8.37 -4.76
N ARG A 39 49.29 -7.09 -5.18
CA ARG A 39 50.42 -6.18 -4.96
C ARG A 39 50.14 -4.75 -5.44
N VAL A 40 50.61 -3.85 -4.60
CA VAL A 40 50.67 -2.39 -4.71
C VAL A 40 51.62 -1.94 -5.82
N ALA A 41 51.28 -0.90 -6.60
CA ALA A 41 52.17 0.22 -6.97
C ALA A 41 51.40 1.34 -7.71
N ARG A 42 51.75 2.56 -7.31
CA ARG A 42 51.29 3.86 -7.82
C ARG A 42 51.83 4.17 -9.21
N SER A 43 51.05 4.91 -10.01
CA SER A 43 51.45 6.21 -10.62
C SER A 43 50.43 6.67 -11.68
N ALA A 44 50.03 7.93 -11.62
CA ALA A 44 49.35 8.74 -12.64
C ALA A 44 50.43 9.59 -13.34
N PRO A 45 50.13 10.51 -14.26
CA PRO A 45 49.09 10.67 -15.30
C PRO A 45 49.69 11.10 -16.67
N ALA A 46 48.85 11.26 -17.69
CA ALA A 46 48.93 12.14 -18.87
C ALA A 46 48.16 11.50 -20.04
N GLY A 47 47.37 12.12 -20.90
CA GLY A 47 47.18 13.47 -21.32
C GLY A 47 46.36 13.37 -22.60
N TYR A 48 45.44 14.30 -22.80
CA TYR A 48 44.67 14.50 -24.05
C TYR A 48 45.57 14.84 -25.25
N PRO A 49 45.15 14.63 -26.51
CA PRO A 49 44.51 15.73 -27.26
C PRO A 49 43.38 15.38 -28.26
N SER A 50 42.46 16.30 -28.43
CA SER A 50 41.72 16.58 -29.68
C SER A 50 42.52 17.63 -30.49
N PRO A 51 42.14 18.14 -31.67
CA PRO A 51 41.08 17.85 -32.64
C PRO A 51 41.52 18.00 -34.13
N GLY A 52 40.55 17.88 -35.04
CA GLY A 52 40.63 18.37 -36.42
C GLY A 52 40.03 17.34 -37.39
N GLY A 53 39.12 17.57 -38.27
CA GLY A 53 38.67 18.73 -39.02
C GLY A 53 38.52 18.36 -40.47
N ALA A 54 37.39 18.71 -41.07
CA ALA A 54 37.13 18.93 -42.50
C ALA A 54 36.82 17.70 -43.40
N SER A 55 35.66 17.59 -43.93
CA SER A 55 35.00 18.18 -45.08
C SER A 55 34.81 17.25 -46.28
N ALA A 56 33.58 17.34 -46.84
CA ALA A 56 33.16 17.32 -48.23
C ALA A 56 32.75 16.01 -48.94
N ASP A 57 31.48 16.03 -49.29
CA ASP A 57 30.67 15.40 -50.35
C ASP A 57 31.37 15.18 -51.74
N PRO A 58 30.58 14.70 -52.76
CA PRO A 58 29.45 13.78 -52.92
C PRO A 58 29.62 12.78 -54.08
N VAL A 59 28.50 12.14 -54.52
CA VAL A 59 28.19 11.67 -55.88
C VAL A 59 27.78 10.20 -56.02
N SER A 60 26.53 10.03 -56.25
CA SER A 60 25.70 9.49 -57.31
C SER A 60 25.46 7.98 -57.46
N ALA A 61 24.15 7.72 -57.50
CA ALA A 61 23.37 6.94 -58.48
C ALA A 61 23.62 5.44 -58.68
N GLY A 62 22.53 4.68 -58.55
CA GLY A 62 22.40 3.35 -59.15
C GLY A 62 21.14 2.60 -58.75
N ARG A 63 20.15 2.67 -59.59
CA ARG A 63 18.83 1.99 -59.63
C ARG A 63 18.89 0.48 -59.46
N GLY A 64 17.83 -0.08 -58.91
CA GLY A 64 17.46 -1.47 -59.12
C GLY A 64 16.45 -2.01 -58.12
N SER A 65 15.15 -1.87 -58.43
CA SER A 65 14.09 -2.61 -57.75
C SER A 65 13.97 -4.02 -58.33
N PRO A 66 13.74 -5.07 -57.54
CA PRO A 66 13.13 -6.31 -58.02
C PRO A 66 11.64 -6.40 -57.63
N PRO A 67 10.85 -7.25 -58.36
CA PRO A 67 9.40 -7.27 -58.32
C PRO A 67 8.79 -8.07 -57.15
N PRO A 68 7.47 -7.97 -56.90
CA PRO A 68 6.83 -8.58 -55.71
C PRO A 68 6.63 -10.09 -55.90
N GLY A 69 7.18 -10.88 -54.99
CA GLY A 69 6.98 -12.32 -54.91
C GLY A 69 5.93 -12.66 -53.85
N SER A 70 4.98 -13.46 -54.28
CA SER A 70 3.84 -14.02 -53.56
C SER A 70 4.16 -14.56 -52.16
N PHE A 71 3.37 -14.16 -51.17
CA PHE A 71 3.30 -14.80 -49.86
C PHE A 71 2.53 -16.13 -49.99
N ALA A 72 3.19 -17.24 -49.70
CA ALA A 72 2.56 -18.53 -49.50
C ALA A 72 1.98 -18.59 -48.08
N THR A 73 0.71 -18.87 -48.03
CA THR A 73 -0.08 -19.15 -46.83
C THR A 73 0.29 -20.49 -46.21
N GLY A 74 0.26 -20.57 -44.89
CA GLY A 74 0.05 -21.83 -44.17
C GLY A 74 1.10 -22.14 -43.13
N VAL A 75 0.97 -21.56 -41.94
CA VAL A 75 1.49 -22.15 -40.69
C VAL A 75 0.29 -22.66 -39.91
N ASN A 76 0.21 -24.00 -39.74
CA ASN A 76 -0.82 -24.63 -38.93
C ASN A 76 -0.53 -24.41 -37.44
N PRO A 77 -1.57 -24.20 -36.62
CA PRO A 77 -1.39 -24.03 -35.16
C PRO A 77 -0.84 -25.24 -34.39
N GLY A 78 -0.48 -26.31 -35.07
CA GLY A 78 0.02 -27.56 -34.49
C GLY A 78 1.56 -27.71 -34.46
N ASP A 79 2.31 -26.78 -35.06
CA ASP A 79 3.76 -26.95 -35.27
C ASP A 79 4.67 -26.35 -34.20
N PHE A 80 4.12 -25.87 -33.07
CA PHE A 80 4.90 -25.40 -31.92
C PHE A 80 4.85 -26.43 -30.77
N GLY A 81 5.59 -27.53 -30.91
CA GLY A 81 5.93 -28.41 -29.80
C GLY A 81 7.03 -27.77 -28.94
N LEU A 82 6.79 -27.60 -27.65
CA LEU A 82 7.83 -27.17 -26.70
C LEU A 82 8.89 -28.29 -26.57
N PRO A 83 10.20 -27.95 -26.58
CA PRO A 83 11.24 -28.96 -26.32
C PRO A 83 11.04 -29.57 -24.95
N GLY A 84 10.87 -30.91 -24.87
CA GLY A 84 10.65 -31.65 -23.63
C GLY A 84 9.22 -32.15 -23.41
N GLU A 85 8.26 -31.88 -24.31
CA GLU A 85 6.86 -32.31 -24.14
C GLU A 85 6.68 -33.85 -24.23
N SER A 86 7.48 -34.54 -25.01
CA SER A 86 7.51 -36.01 -25.11
C SER A 86 8.03 -36.65 -23.84
N GLU A 87 9.08 -36.14 -23.22
CA GLU A 87 9.64 -36.65 -21.96
C GLU A 87 8.71 -36.38 -20.77
N LEU A 88 7.99 -35.27 -20.79
CA LEU A 88 6.98 -34.98 -19.77
C LEU A 88 5.77 -35.89 -19.87
N ARG A 89 5.36 -36.27 -21.11
CA ARG A 89 4.28 -37.22 -21.34
C ARG A 89 4.66 -38.65 -20.94
N GLU A 90 5.93 -39.08 -21.11
CA GLU A 90 6.42 -40.35 -20.61
C GLU A 90 6.48 -40.42 -19.08
N LEU A 91 6.93 -39.34 -18.42
CA LEU A 91 6.94 -39.26 -16.96
C LEU A 91 5.54 -39.28 -16.32
N LEU A 92 4.53 -38.78 -17.02
CA LEU A 92 3.13 -38.77 -16.56
C LEU A 92 2.35 -40.06 -16.94
N ALA A 93 2.92 -40.93 -17.75
CA ALA A 93 2.28 -42.16 -18.22
C ALA A 93 2.58 -43.43 -17.38
N GLU A 94 3.46 -43.35 -16.39
CA GLU A 94 3.67 -44.51 -15.48
C GLU A 94 2.54 -44.57 -14.43
N PRO A 95 1.74 -45.66 -14.41
CA PRO A 95 0.70 -45.83 -13.40
C PRO A 95 1.32 -46.23 -12.06
N LEU A 96 1.12 -45.39 -11.05
CA LEU A 96 1.35 -45.73 -9.65
C LEU A 96 0.53 -46.98 -9.28
N ARG A 97 1.16 -48.12 -9.21
CA ARG A 97 0.58 -49.35 -8.66
C ARG A 97 0.49 -49.22 -7.13
N LEU A 98 -0.66 -48.80 -6.65
CA LEU A 98 -1.03 -48.97 -5.25
C LEU A 98 -1.56 -50.41 -5.06
N THR A 99 -0.77 -51.26 -4.40
CA THR A 99 -1.22 -52.52 -3.86
C THR A 99 -2.17 -52.29 -2.70
N GLY A 100 -3.39 -52.76 -2.83
CA GLY A 100 -4.42 -52.64 -1.81
C GLY A 100 -4.13 -53.50 -0.57
N ASN A 101 -4.58 -52.99 0.55
CA ASN A 101 -5.18 -53.83 1.57
C ASN A 101 -6.29 -53.12 2.32
N SER A 102 -7.34 -53.86 2.57
CA SER A 102 -8.64 -53.51 3.09
C SER A 102 -8.64 -53.06 4.56
N GLY A 103 -9.48 -52.08 4.90
CA GLY A 103 -10.15 -52.11 6.19
C GLY A 103 -10.19 -50.81 6.98
N ARG A 104 -11.40 -50.25 7.12
CA ARG A 104 -11.96 -49.41 8.17
C ARG A 104 -11.79 -47.88 8.10
N SER A 105 -12.90 -47.27 7.74
CA SER A 105 -13.68 -46.22 8.46
C SER A 105 -12.98 -45.01 9.05
N ALA A 106 -13.45 -43.89 8.55
CA ALA A 106 -13.78 -42.60 9.20
C ALA A 106 -12.73 -41.51 9.36
N THR A 107 -13.15 -40.39 8.88
CA THR A 107 -13.02 -38.97 9.27
C THR A 107 -11.98 -38.11 8.57
N GLN A 108 -12.57 -37.26 7.74
CA GLN A 108 -12.25 -35.85 7.44
C GLN A 108 -10.79 -35.37 7.55
N GLY A 109 -10.25 -35.04 6.37
CA GLY A 109 -9.11 -34.15 6.21
C GLY A 109 -9.19 -33.51 4.81
N GLY A 110 -9.50 -32.23 4.73
CA GLY A 110 -9.72 -31.50 3.51
C GLY A 110 -8.52 -31.47 2.57
N SER A 111 -8.76 -31.74 1.31
CA SER A 111 -7.78 -31.71 0.23
C SER A 111 -7.76 -30.36 -0.47
N ALA A 112 -6.56 -29.87 -0.77
CA ALA A 112 -6.25 -28.54 -1.31
C ALA A 112 -6.41 -28.41 -2.84
N TYR A 113 -7.26 -29.21 -3.51
CA TYR A 113 -7.50 -29.09 -4.95
C TYR A 113 -8.98 -29.17 -5.31
N TYR A 114 -9.67 -28.04 -5.20
CA TYR A 114 -11.11 -27.93 -5.48
C TYR A 114 -11.49 -27.88 -6.96
N PHE A 115 -10.54 -27.81 -7.90
CA PHE A 115 -10.83 -27.59 -9.32
C PHE A 115 -10.86 -28.83 -10.22
N ALA A 116 -10.60 -30.02 -9.70
CA ALA A 116 -10.47 -31.21 -10.54
C ALA A 116 -11.71 -32.14 -10.61
N GLU A 117 -12.72 -31.94 -9.75
CA GLU A 117 -13.87 -32.86 -9.66
C GLU A 117 -15.15 -32.40 -10.41
N SER A 118 -15.22 -31.16 -10.89
CA SER A 118 -16.43 -30.65 -11.54
C SER A 118 -16.56 -30.92 -13.05
N LEU A 119 -15.63 -31.66 -13.66
CA LEU A 119 -15.62 -31.93 -15.11
C LEU A 119 -16.11 -33.33 -15.52
N ARG A 120 -16.69 -34.12 -14.62
CA ARG A 120 -17.20 -35.46 -14.95
C ARG A 120 -18.59 -35.79 -14.41
N ALA A 121 -19.52 -34.87 -14.53
CA ALA A 121 -20.94 -35.21 -14.33
C ALA A 121 -21.76 -34.67 -15.51
N GLU A 122 -22.32 -35.56 -16.31
CA GLU A 122 -23.33 -35.19 -17.30
C GLU A 122 -24.59 -34.67 -16.58
N PRO A 123 -25.21 -33.58 -17.07
CA PRO A 123 -26.43 -33.06 -16.45
C PRO A 123 -27.62 -33.98 -16.73
N PRO A 124 -28.50 -34.22 -15.74
CA PRO A 124 -29.74 -34.95 -15.97
C PRO A 124 -30.70 -34.14 -16.83
N PRO A 125 -31.62 -34.78 -17.58
CA PRO A 125 -32.50 -34.10 -18.52
C PRO A 125 -33.51 -33.19 -17.81
N LEU A 126 -33.66 -31.97 -18.35
CA LEU A 126 -34.62 -30.98 -17.91
C LEU A 126 -36.05 -31.43 -18.13
N ALA A 127 -36.80 -31.71 -17.05
CA ALA A 127 -38.25 -31.78 -17.10
C ALA A 127 -38.83 -30.36 -17.10
N ALA A 128 -39.64 -30.06 -18.10
CA ALA A 128 -40.36 -28.84 -18.23
C ALA A 128 -41.29 -28.60 -17.01
N ARG A 129 -41.18 -27.44 -16.35
CA ARG A 129 -42.15 -26.89 -15.46
C ARG A 129 -42.54 -25.48 -15.90
N ASP A 130 -43.82 -25.34 -16.11
CA ASP A 130 -44.48 -24.13 -16.55
C ASP A 130 -44.39 -22.96 -15.58
N GLY A 131 -44.26 -21.76 -16.16
CA GLY A 131 -44.88 -20.54 -15.66
C GLY A 131 -44.24 -19.84 -14.49
N ILE A 132 -43.13 -19.11 -14.72
CA ILE A 132 -42.74 -17.99 -13.82
C ILE A 132 -42.57 -16.73 -14.66
N THR A 133 -43.49 -15.79 -14.45
CA THR A 133 -43.43 -14.43 -15.05
C THR A 133 -42.39 -13.57 -14.32
N PRO A 134 -41.66 -12.69 -15.03
CA PRO A 134 -40.64 -11.79 -14.44
C PRO A 134 -41.34 -10.70 -13.58
N GLY A 135 -41.51 -10.94 -12.32
CA GLY A 135 -42.15 -9.98 -11.41
C GLY A 135 -42.28 -10.44 -9.96
N SER A 136 -41.97 -11.70 -9.66
CA SER A 136 -42.29 -12.28 -8.36
C SER A 136 -41.11 -12.66 -7.45
N PHE A 137 -39.96 -12.04 -7.60
CA PHE A 137 -38.87 -12.17 -6.63
C PHE A 137 -38.72 -10.90 -5.80
N ALA A 138 -39.55 -10.81 -4.73
CA ALA A 138 -39.25 -9.90 -3.63
C ALA A 138 -38.36 -10.64 -2.62
N LEU A 139 -37.17 -10.11 -2.35
CA LEU A 139 -36.31 -10.62 -1.30
C LEU A 139 -36.97 -10.45 0.07
N PRO A 140 -36.95 -11.45 0.98
CA PRO A 140 -37.46 -11.30 2.32
C PRO A 140 -36.71 -10.18 3.06
N GLY A 141 -37.40 -9.08 3.41
CA GLY A 141 -36.81 -7.96 4.14
C GLY A 141 -36.86 -6.60 3.44
N GLN A 142 -37.12 -6.54 2.13
CA GLN A 142 -37.13 -5.28 1.37
C GLN A 142 -38.23 -4.28 1.85
N ASN A 143 -39.39 -4.76 2.29
CA ASN A 143 -40.42 -3.91 2.86
C ASN A 143 -40.08 -3.35 4.24
N GLY A 144 -39.24 -4.04 5.00
CA GLY A 144 -38.72 -3.57 6.29
C GLY A 144 -37.66 -2.46 6.12
N LEU A 145 -36.78 -2.58 5.12
CA LEU A 145 -35.74 -1.61 4.83
C LEU A 145 -36.32 -0.30 4.29
N ASN A 146 -37.25 -0.37 3.35
CA ASN A 146 -37.91 0.82 2.79
C ASN A 146 -38.77 1.56 3.84
N ALA A 147 -39.40 0.84 4.79
CA ALA A 147 -40.11 1.44 5.89
C ALA A 147 -39.20 2.06 6.97
N ALA A 148 -37.98 1.54 7.14
CA ALA A 148 -36.96 2.13 8.01
C ALA A 148 -36.35 3.40 7.39
N LEU A 149 -36.06 3.38 6.09
CA LEU A 149 -35.54 4.53 5.34
C LEU A 149 -36.57 5.68 5.29
N ALA A 150 -37.83 5.39 5.04
CA ALA A 150 -38.91 6.39 5.03
C ALA A 150 -39.12 7.04 6.41
N ARG A 151 -38.93 6.30 7.50
CA ARG A 151 -38.98 6.86 8.87
C ARG A 151 -37.80 7.74 9.20
N HIS A 152 -36.62 7.43 8.66
CA HIS A 152 -35.40 8.24 8.85
C HIS A 152 -35.45 9.55 8.07
N LEU A 153 -35.96 9.53 6.84
CA LEU A 153 -36.11 10.72 5.99
C LEU A 153 -37.21 11.67 6.48
N ALA A 154 -38.21 11.18 7.19
CA ALA A 154 -39.28 12.00 7.77
C ALA A 154 -38.87 12.74 9.07
N ALA A 155 -37.72 12.36 9.68
CA ALA A 155 -37.22 12.95 10.92
C ALA A 155 -36.24 14.13 10.71
N VAL A 156 -35.85 14.43 9.46
CA VAL A 156 -34.95 15.55 9.14
C VAL A 156 -35.78 16.70 8.56
N ARG A 157 -36.37 17.55 9.42
CA ARG A 157 -36.87 18.87 9.02
C ARG A 157 -35.80 19.93 9.33
N PRO A 158 -35.50 20.87 8.41
CA PRO A 158 -34.56 21.94 8.67
C PRO A 158 -35.18 23.01 9.59
N ALA A 159 -34.48 23.37 10.65
CA ALA A 159 -34.81 24.55 11.47
C ALA A 159 -34.00 25.74 10.91
N ASN A 160 -34.73 26.86 10.76
CA ASN A 160 -34.30 28.15 10.19
C ASN A 160 -33.24 28.89 10.99
N HIS A 161 -32.39 29.56 10.22
CA HIS A 161 -31.74 30.87 10.39
C HIS A 161 -31.43 31.44 11.78
N GLY A 162 -30.15 31.73 11.98
CA GLY A 162 -29.61 32.68 12.95
C GLY A 162 -28.17 33.04 12.60
N ASP A 163 -27.99 34.27 12.26
CA ASP A 163 -26.96 35.26 11.96
C ASP A 163 -25.46 34.88 12.24
N PRO A 164 -24.53 35.29 11.35
CA PRO A 164 -23.10 35.03 11.47
C PRO A 164 -22.36 36.25 12.00
N THR A 165 -21.84 36.23 13.21
CA THR A 165 -20.67 37.03 13.61
C THR A 165 -19.99 36.43 14.84
N ALA A 166 -18.83 35.84 14.67
CA ALA A 166 -17.68 35.93 15.57
C ALA A 166 -16.49 35.19 15.00
N VAL A 167 -15.54 35.94 14.48
CA VAL A 167 -14.15 35.52 14.24
C VAL A 167 -13.49 35.35 15.61
N ASN A 168 -12.80 34.20 15.87
CA ASN A 168 -11.50 34.25 16.52
C ASN A 168 -10.83 32.87 16.62
N GLY A 169 -9.54 32.86 16.25
CA GLY A 169 -8.50 32.16 16.97
C GLY A 169 -8.29 30.68 16.58
N GLY A 170 -7.44 30.44 15.57
CA GLY A 170 -6.79 29.15 15.39
C GLY A 170 -5.95 28.79 16.62
N GLY A 171 -6.32 27.70 17.26
CA GLY A 171 -5.52 27.01 18.27
C GLY A 171 -5.73 25.52 18.07
N PHE A 172 -4.65 24.79 17.96
CA PHE A 172 -4.69 23.33 17.92
C PHE A 172 -5.33 22.84 19.22
N TYR A 173 -6.55 22.32 19.15
CA TYR A 173 -7.32 21.88 20.31
C TYR A 173 -6.79 20.63 21.04
N PHE A 174 -5.58 20.17 20.67
CA PHE A 174 -4.88 19.07 21.31
C PHE A 174 -4.18 19.41 22.64
N LEU A 175 -4.11 20.67 23.05
CA LEU A 175 -3.31 21.10 24.19
C LEU A 175 -4.08 21.49 25.45
N ASP A 176 -5.41 21.58 25.43
CA ASP A 176 -6.18 22.14 26.56
C ASP A 176 -6.84 21.12 27.52
N SER A 177 -6.49 19.81 27.47
CA SER A 177 -7.10 18.83 28.37
C SER A 177 -6.13 17.98 29.17
N LEU A 178 -5.04 18.57 29.68
CA LEU A 178 -4.15 17.94 30.68
C LEU A 178 -4.30 18.60 32.05
N THR A 179 -5.42 18.33 32.73
CA THR A 179 -5.48 18.40 34.20
C THR A 179 -6.36 17.28 34.73
N PRO A 180 -5.81 16.33 35.52
CA PRO A 180 -6.62 15.31 36.18
C PRO A 180 -7.17 15.88 37.48
N VAL A 181 -8.50 16.01 37.58
CA VAL A 181 -9.18 16.19 38.86
C VAL A 181 -9.81 14.86 39.21
N PHE A 182 -9.18 14.13 40.09
CA PHE A 182 -9.80 13.00 40.80
C PHE A 182 -10.58 13.53 42.00
N GLY A 183 -11.91 13.56 41.86
CA GLY A 183 -12.84 13.68 42.96
C GLY A 183 -13.80 12.49 42.93
N ALA A 184 -13.87 11.71 43.99
CA ALA A 184 -14.78 10.59 44.15
C ALA A 184 -16.24 11.08 44.10
N PRO A 185 -17.18 10.36 43.46
CA PRO A 185 -18.58 10.78 43.39
C PRO A 185 -19.33 10.48 44.68
N PRO A 186 -20.23 11.37 45.15
CA PRO A 186 -21.16 11.05 46.23
C PRO A 186 -22.25 10.09 45.71
N SER A 187 -22.50 9.05 46.51
CA SER A 187 -23.57 8.08 46.27
C SER A 187 -24.95 8.75 46.40
N GLY A 188 -25.80 8.53 45.39
CA GLY A 188 -27.26 8.69 45.52
C GLY A 188 -27.87 9.92 44.89
N ALA A 189 -28.01 9.93 43.55
CA ALA A 189 -29.02 10.70 42.87
C ALA A 189 -29.54 9.92 41.65
N ALA A 190 -30.86 9.72 41.59
CA ALA A 190 -31.55 9.08 40.48
C ALA A 190 -31.33 9.90 39.20
N VAL A 191 -30.82 9.26 38.14
CA VAL A 191 -30.63 9.86 36.81
C VAL A 191 -31.98 10.02 36.14
N PRO A 192 -32.40 11.22 35.66
CA PRO A 192 -33.60 11.38 34.89
C PRO A 192 -33.51 10.60 33.56
N ALA A 193 -34.53 9.79 33.26
CA ALA A 193 -34.67 9.11 31.99
C ALA A 193 -34.88 10.17 30.87
N GLY A 194 -33.86 10.39 30.02
CA GLY A 194 -33.96 11.30 28.88
C GLY A 194 -32.69 11.99 28.39
N LEU A 195 -31.54 11.79 29.04
CA LEU A 195 -30.27 12.34 28.51
C LEU A 195 -29.69 11.37 27.47
N SER A 196 -29.86 11.68 26.19
CA SER A 196 -29.07 11.06 25.13
C SER A 196 -27.60 11.46 25.31
N VAL A 197 -26.75 10.52 25.71
CA VAL A 197 -25.30 10.73 25.78
C VAL A 197 -24.82 11.10 24.38
N PRO A 198 -24.10 12.19 24.18
CA PRO A 198 -23.55 12.57 22.89
C PRO A 198 -22.74 11.41 22.28
N ALA A 199 -22.82 11.23 20.96
CA ALA A 199 -22.12 10.14 20.25
C ALA A 199 -20.61 10.08 20.53
N ALA A 200 -19.99 11.22 20.90
CA ALA A 200 -18.61 11.33 21.33
C ALA A 200 -18.28 10.64 22.69
N ALA A 201 -19.29 10.27 23.48
CA ALA A 201 -19.10 9.69 24.82
C ALA A 201 -19.27 8.15 24.84
N ARG A 202 -19.53 7.50 23.71
CA ARG A 202 -19.63 6.02 23.67
C ARG A 202 -18.22 5.43 23.62
N PRO A 203 -17.90 4.41 24.46
CA PRO A 203 -16.64 3.68 24.37
C PRO A 203 -16.41 3.15 22.94
N PHE A 204 -15.14 3.05 22.54
CA PHE A 204 -14.78 2.48 21.25
C PHE A 204 -15.01 0.96 21.30
N ASP A 205 -15.94 0.45 20.49
CA ASP A 205 -16.32 -0.99 20.48
C ASP A 205 -15.31 -1.79 19.63
N VAL A 206 -14.10 -1.97 20.13
CA VAL A 206 -13.07 -2.77 19.45
C VAL A 206 -13.51 -4.23 19.25
N ALA A 207 -14.25 -4.80 20.19
CA ALA A 207 -14.71 -6.19 20.09
C ALA A 207 -15.74 -6.37 18.97
N GLY A 208 -16.62 -5.39 18.78
CA GLY A 208 -17.53 -5.33 17.63
C GLY A 208 -16.78 -5.24 16.31
N ILE A 209 -15.88 -4.29 16.21
CA ILE A 209 -15.08 -4.05 15.00
C ILE A 209 -14.24 -5.27 14.62
N ARG A 210 -13.60 -5.96 15.59
CA ARG A 210 -12.76 -7.15 15.30
C ARG A 210 -13.52 -8.27 14.58
N ARG A 211 -14.83 -8.40 14.82
CA ARG A 211 -15.66 -9.42 14.14
C ARG A 211 -15.83 -9.17 12.65
N ASP A 212 -15.64 -7.93 12.21
CA ASP A 212 -15.69 -7.57 10.80
C ASP A 212 -14.42 -8.01 10.04
N PHE A 213 -13.37 -8.42 10.74
CA PHE A 213 -12.09 -8.85 10.16
C PHE A 213 -11.88 -10.36 10.33
N PRO A 214 -12.33 -11.20 9.38
CA PRO A 214 -12.33 -12.66 9.53
C PRO A 214 -10.94 -13.25 9.77
N ILE A 215 -9.90 -12.67 9.20
CA ILE A 215 -8.51 -13.13 9.36
C ILE A 215 -8.02 -13.05 10.82
N LEU A 216 -8.60 -12.17 11.65
CA LEU A 216 -8.22 -12.06 13.07
C LEU A 216 -8.68 -13.26 13.91
N ALA A 217 -9.52 -14.13 13.34
CA ALA A 217 -9.89 -15.42 13.93
C ALA A 217 -8.88 -16.55 13.66
N GLU A 218 -7.89 -16.30 12.77
CA GLU A 218 -6.87 -17.28 12.43
C GLU A 218 -5.94 -17.59 13.60
N ARG A 219 -5.28 -18.73 13.51
CA ARG A 219 -4.28 -19.18 14.49
C ARG A 219 -2.93 -19.39 13.82
N VAL A 220 -1.89 -18.86 14.45
CA VAL A 220 -0.50 -19.01 14.02
C VAL A 220 0.26 -19.78 15.10
N ASN A 221 0.96 -20.85 14.73
CA ASN A 221 1.66 -21.74 15.67
C ASN A 221 0.76 -22.28 16.82
N GLY A 222 -0.54 -22.50 16.52
CA GLY A 222 -1.53 -22.92 17.50
C GLY A 222 -2.00 -21.83 18.47
N ARG A 223 -1.54 -20.61 18.33
CA ARG A 223 -1.92 -19.42 19.12
C ARG A 223 -2.90 -18.55 18.33
N PRO A 224 -3.80 -17.78 18.98
CA PRO A 224 -4.57 -16.74 18.30
C PRO A 224 -3.64 -15.74 17.60
N LEU A 225 -4.01 -15.33 16.39
CA LEU A 225 -3.26 -14.31 15.65
C LEU A 225 -3.33 -12.96 16.35
N VAL A 226 -2.16 -12.36 16.61
CA VAL A 226 -2.01 -10.95 16.98
C VAL A 226 -1.28 -10.24 15.84
N TRP A 227 -1.98 -9.33 15.15
CA TRP A 227 -1.43 -8.64 13.99
C TRP A 227 -0.92 -7.25 14.37
N PHE A 228 0.38 -7.11 14.49
CA PHE A 228 1.10 -5.87 14.77
C PHE A 228 2.03 -5.43 13.63
N ASP A 229 1.76 -5.86 12.39
CA ASP A 229 2.49 -5.38 11.20
C ASP A 229 1.61 -4.50 10.28
N ASN A 230 0.75 -3.65 10.88
CA ASN A 230 -0.19 -2.78 10.17
C ASN A 230 0.50 -1.75 9.28
N ALA A 231 1.67 -1.24 9.66
CA ALA A 231 2.44 -0.31 8.86
C ALA A 231 3.02 -0.95 7.57
N ALA A 232 3.04 -2.28 7.46
CA ALA A 232 3.34 -2.97 6.22
C ALA A 232 2.09 -3.15 5.36
N THR A 233 1.02 -3.69 5.94
CA THR A 233 -0.31 -3.86 5.32
C THR A 233 -1.36 -4.04 6.39
N THR A 234 -2.56 -3.51 6.19
CA THR A 234 -3.71 -3.75 7.07
C THR A 234 -4.55 -4.91 6.58
N HIS A 235 -5.37 -5.50 7.44
CA HIS A 235 -6.35 -6.51 7.04
C HIS A 235 -7.62 -5.88 6.47
N LYS A 236 -8.42 -6.69 5.77
CA LYS A 236 -9.62 -6.24 5.05
C LYS A 236 -10.85 -6.65 5.83
N PRO A 237 -11.78 -5.71 6.09
CA PRO A 237 -13.07 -6.07 6.68
C PRO A 237 -13.92 -6.84 5.67
N THR A 238 -14.85 -7.64 6.16
CA THR A 238 -15.82 -8.42 5.35
C THR A 238 -16.52 -7.54 4.32
N ALA A 239 -16.87 -6.31 4.67
CA ALA A 239 -17.49 -5.35 3.75
C ALA A 239 -16.67 -5.10 2.47
N VAL A 240 -15.34 -5.08 2.57
CA VAL A 240 -14.44 -4.92 1.42
C VAL A 240 -14.36 -6.22 0.60
N ILE A 241 -14.23 -7.36 1.27
CA ILE A 241 -14.17 -8.68 0.64
C ILE A 241 -15.45 -8.92 -0.16
N ASP A 242 -16.61 -8.71 0.47
CA ASP A 242 -17.92 -8.90 -0.13
C ASP A 242 -18.17 -7.93 -1.29
N ARG A 243 -17.74 -6.66 -1.17
CA ARG A 243 -17.90 -5.66 -2.23
C ARG A 243 -17.14 -6.05 -3.50
N ILE A 244 -15.89 -6.55 -3.36
CA ILE A 244 -15.09 -7.05 -4.49
C ILE A 244 -15.74 -8.28 -5.10
N SER A 245 -16.19 -9.22 -4.26
CA SER A 245 -16.90 -10.43 -4.72
C SER A 245 -18.18 -10.08 -5.48
N TYR A 246 -18.97 -9.15 -4.95
CA TYR A 246 -20.18 -8.66 -5.61
C TYR A 246 -19.90 -8.01 -6.96
N PHE A 247 -18.82 -7.20 -7.05
CA PHE A 247 -18.43 -6.57 -8.30
C PHE A 247 -18.16 -7.62 -9.39
N TYR A 248 -17.36 -8.65 -9.10
CA TYR A 248 -17.08 -9.70 -10.07
C TYR A 248 -18.29 -10.55 -10.44
N GLN A 249 -19.22 -10.76 -9.51
CA GLN A 249 -20.42 -11.56 -9.75
C GLN A 249 -21.51 -10.79 -10.54
N HIS A 250 -21.60 -9.46 -10.42
CA HIS A 250 -22.77 -8.71 -10.88
C HIS A 250 -22.49 -7.46 -11.70
N GLU A 251 -21.26 -6.91 -11.66
CA GLU A 251 -20.94 -5.62 -12.26
C GLU A 251 -19.74 -5.66 -13.22
N ASN A 252 -18.99 -6.75 -13.22
CA ASN A 252 -17.70 -6.82 -13.93
C ASN A 252 -17.83 -6.58 -15.43
N SER A 253 -17.17 -5.52 -15.88
CA SER A 253 -17.00 -5.16 -17.30
C SER A 253 -15.82 -4.18 -17.43
N ASN A 254 -15.42 -3.86 -18.67
CA ASN A 254 -14.54 -2.74 -18.94
C ASN A 254 -15.32 -1.42 -18.73
N ILE A 255 -14.62 -0.40 -18.24
CA ILE A 255 -15.18 0.93 -17.91
C ILE A 255 -15.11 1.88 -19.11
N HIS A 256 -15.84 3.03 -19.00
CA HIS A 256 -15.88 4.12 -19.99
C HIS A 256 -16.28 3.67 -21.42
N ARG A 257 -17.03 2.54 -21.52
CA ARG A 257 -17.53 1.99 -22.77
C ARG A 257 -19.02 1.66 -22.63
N ALA A 258 -19.85 2.68 -22.51
CA ALA A 258 -21.28 2.60 -22.18
C ALA A 258 -22.16 1.91 -23.22
N ALA A 259 -21.62 1.02 -24.07
CA ALA A 259 -22.38 0.34 -25.11
C ALA A 259 -23.38 -0.72 -24.58
N HIS A 260 -23.23 -1.15 -23.32
CA HIS A 260 -24.12 -2.12 -22.69
C HIS A 260 -24.20 -1.91 -21.16
N GLN A 261 -25.26 -2.45 -20.55
CA GLN A 261 -25.60 -2.23 -19.15
C GLN A 261 -24.50 -2.61 -18.15
N LEU A 262 -23.75 -3.67 -18.38
CA LEU A 262 -22.65 -4.06 -17.48
C LEU A 262 -21.49 -3.05 -17.52
N ALA A 263 -21.18 -2.50 -18.70
CA ALA A 263 -20.16 -1.45 -18.79
C ALA A 263 -20.58 -0.17 -18.06
N ALA A 264 -21.88 0.19 -18.10
CA ALA A 264 -22.42 1.29 -17.33
C ALA A 264 -22.25 1.04 -15.82
N ARG A 265 -22.68 -0.15 -15.31
CA ARG A 265 -22.54 -0.51 -13.89
C ARG A 265 -21.07 -0.49 -13.41
N ALA A 266 -20.17 -1.05 -14.20
CA ALA A 266 -18.74 -1.04 -13.86
C ALA A 266 -18.18 0.38 -13.82
N THR A 267 -18.57 1.25 -14.75
CA THR A 267 -18.18 2.66 -14.79
C THR A 267 -18.72 3.41 -13.57
N ASP A 268 -20.03 3.24 -13.29
CA ASP A 268 -20.66 3.90 -12.12
C ASP A 268 -19.98 3.50 -10.82
N ALA A 269 -19.69 2.21 -10.61
CA ALA A 269 -19.00 1.71 -9.42
C ALA A 269 -17.56 2.25 -9.29
N TYR A 270 -16.85 2.36 -10.41
CA TYR A 270 -15.48 2.90 -10.45
C TYR A 270 -15.44 4.39 -10.13
N GLU A 271 -16.34 5.18 -10.74
CA GLU A 271 -16.40 6.63 -10.51
C GLU A 271 -17.02 6.98 -9.14
N GLU A 272 -17.91 6.15 -8.60
CA GLU A 272 -18.35 6.25 -7.19
C GLU A 272 -17.18 6.04 -6.23
N ALA A 273 -16.31 5.06 -6.49
CA ALA A 273 -15.11 4.86 -5.70
C ALA A 273 -14.16 6.08 -5.77
N ARG A 274 -13.97 6.68 -6.96
CA ARG A 274 -13.19 7.91 -7.14
C ARG A 274 -13.79 9.08 -6.33
N THR A 275 -15.11 9.24 -6.38
CA THR A 275 -15.84 10.26 -5.62
C THR A 275 -15.68 10.04 -4.11
N THR A 276 -15.73 8.78 -3.67
CA THR A 276 -15.51 8.41 -2.26
C THR A 276 -14.09 8.75 -1.80
N VAL A 277 -13.08 8.45 -2.63
CA VAL A 277 -11.68 8.85 -2.36
C VAL A 277 -11.57 10.36 -2.22
N ALA A 278 -12.11 11.12 -3.19
CA ALA A 278 -12.05 12.59 -3.17
C ALA A 278 -12.66 13.16 -1.89
N ARG A 279 -13.83 12.68 -1.51
CA ARG A 279 -14.53 13.08 -0.28
C ARG A 279 -13.70 12.74 0.96
N PHE A 280 -13.18 11.51 1.03
CA PHE A 280 -12.45 11.00 2.21
C PHE A 280 -11.19 11.81 2.53
N ILE A 281 -10.45 12.27 1.52
CA ILE A 281 -9.24 13.07 1.71
C ILE A 281 -9.48 14.59 1.59
N GLY A 282 -10.74 15.03 1.44
CA GLY A 282 -11.08 16.45 1.34
C GLY A 282 -10.68 17.11 0.02
N ALA A 283 -10.55 16.37 -1.09
CA ALA A 283 -10.28 16.93 -2.41
C ALA A 283 -11.46 17.80 -2.92
N GLY A 284 -11.16 18.72 -3.82
CA GLY A 284 -12.16 19.64 -4.40
C GLY A 284 -13.06 19.00 -5.45
N SER A 285 -12.52 18.02 -6.18
CA SER A 285 -13.21 17.30 -7.25
C SER A 285 -12.68 15.88 -7.40
N PRO A 286 -13.52 14.91 -7.84
CA PRO A 286 -13.04 13.59 -8.24
C PRO A 286 -12.02 13.63 -9.40
N GLU A 287 -12.02 14.67 -10.22
CA GLU A 287 -11.06 14.86 -11.31
C GLU A 287 -9.63 15.12 -10.83
N GLU A 288 -9.45 15.46 -9.55
CA GLU A 288 -8.14 15.57 -8.88
C GLU A 288 -7.59 14.23 -8.42
N ILE A 289 -8.32 13.12 -8.63
CA ILE A 289 -7.97 11.77 -8.17
C ILE A 289 -7.56 10.90 -9.36
N VAL A 290 -6.34 10.37 -9.32
CA VAL A 290 -5.82 9.41 -10.30
C VAL A 290 -5.59 8.07 -9.60
N PHE A 291 -6.15 7.00 -10.15
CA PHE A 291 -5.89 5.65 -9.65
C PHE A 291 -4.59 5.09 -10.22
N VAL A 292 -3.81 4.48 -9.34
CA VAL A 292 -2.52 3.84 -9.61
C VAL A 292 -2.42 2.54 -8.83
N ARG A 293 -1.34 1.76 -8.99
CA ARG A 293 -1.17 0.50 -8.24
C ARG A 293 -0.80 0.68 -6.76
N GLY A 294 -0.37 1.87 -6.35
CA GLY A 294 0.04 2.21 -4.99
C GLY A 294 0.92 3.45 -4.95
N ALA A 295 1.28 3.93 -3.75
CA ALA A 295 2.09 5.12 -3.55
C ALA A 295 3.44 5.08 -4.30
N THR A 296 4.05 3.90 -4.43
CA THR A 296 5.31 3.75 -5.20
C THR A 296 5.11 4.09 -6.67
N GLU A 297 4.05 3.59 -7.33
CA GLU A 297 3.75 3.98 -8.72
C GLU A 297 3.36 5.45 -8.80
N ALA A 298 2.60 5.95 -7.84
CA ALA A 298 2.21 7.36 -7.74
C ALA A 298 3.43 8.29 -7.81
N ILE A 299 4.43 8.03 -6.96
CA ILE A 299 5.65 8.84 -6.92
C ILE A 299 6.47 8.67 -8.21
N ASN A 300 6.56 7.46 -8.77
CA ASN A 300 7.22 7.25 -10.06
C ASN A 300 6.50 7.97 -11.21
N LEU A 301 5.16 7.99 -11.22
CA LEU A 301 4.38 8.74 -12.21
C LEU A 301 4.71 10.24 -12.09
N LEU A 302 4.72 10.79 -10.88
CA LEU A 302 5.04 12.20 -10.66
C LEU A 302 6.49 12.53 -11.01
N ALA A 303 7.44 11.64 -10.73
CA ALA A 303 8.83 11.82 -11.16
C ALA A 303 8.97 11.86 -12.70
N ASN A 304 8.20 11.01 -13.40
CA ASN A 304 8.24 10.93 -14.87
C ASN A 304 7.34 11.98 -15.57
N THR A 305 6.43 12.62 -14.88
CA THR A 305 5.59 13.70 -15.42
C THR A 305 6.07 15.06 -14.93
N PHE A 306 5.73 15.44 -13.68
CA PHE A 306 6.15 16.70 -13.08
C PHE A 306 7.69 16.83 -13.06
N GLY A 307 8.38 15.80 -12.60
CA GLY A 307 9.84 15.82 -12.46
C GLY A 307 10.55 16.12 -13.77
N ARG A 308 10.28 15.34 -14.82
CA ARG A 308 10.92 15.53 -16.14
C ARG A 308 10.51 16.83 -16.83
N GLN A 309 9.34 17.39 -16.50
CA GLN A 309 8.84 18.62 -17.12
C GLN A 309 9.38 19.89 -16.46
N TYR A 310 9.67 19.86 -15.16
CA TYR A 310 9.98 21.06 -14.38
C TYR A 310 11.32 21.04 -13.65
N ILE A 311 12.05 19.92 -13.65
CA ILE A 311 13.32 19.79 -12.94
C ILE A 311 14.43 19.52 -13.96
N GLY A 312 15.50 20.33 -13.91
CA GLY A 312 16.63 20.25 -14.81
C GLY A 312 17.97 20.35 -14.10
N GLU A 313 19.04 20.55 -14.89
CA GLU A 313 20.42 20.62 -14.40
C GLU A 313 20.61 21.69 -13.32
N GLY A 314 21.21 21.30 -12.21
CA GLY A 314 21.50 22.16 -11.08
C GLY A 314 20.29 22.51 -10.20
N ASP A 315 19.09 22.07 -10.55
CA ASP A 315 17.91 22.22 -9.69
C ASP A 315 17.97 21.27 -8.47
N GLU A 316 17.16 21.54 -7.46
CA GLU A 316 17.18 20.81 -6.21
C GLU A 316 15.80 20.21 -5.87
N ILE A 317 15.82 18.97 -5.39
CA ILE A 317 14.66 18.26 -4.84
C ILE A 317 14.92 18.06 -3.36
N ILE A 318 14.02 18.51 -2.49
CA ILE A 318 14.14 18.32 -1.05
C ILE A 318 13.30 17.11 -0.63
N VAL A 319 13.92 16.18 0.08
CA VAL A 319 13.28 15.04 0.77
C VAL A 319 13.63 15.09 2.25
N SER A 320 13.01 14.27 3.10
CA SER A 320 13.39 14.19 4.51
C SER A 320 14.18 12.92 4.85
N GLN A 321 14.82 12.89 6.02
CA GLN A 321 15.41 11.66 6.56
C GLN A 321 14.37 10.60 6.93
N LEU A 322 13.07 10.97 7.06
CA LEU A 322 11.98 10.07 7.44
C LEU A 322 11.45 9.22 6.28
N GLU A 323 11.92 9.45 5.05
CA GLU A 323 11.27 8.93 3.85
C GLU A 323 11.38 7.40 3.72
N HIS A 324 10.27 6.80 3.27
CA HIS A 324 10.29 5.47 2.69
C HIS A 324 11.10 5.46 1.38
N HIS A 325 11.72 4.35 1.02
CA HIS A 325 12.50 4.22 -0.22
C HIS A 325 11.72 4.67 -1.47
N ALA A 326 10.40 4.45 -1.49
CA ALA A 326 9.55 4.88 -2.60
C ALA A 326 9.55 6.41 -2.82
N ASN A 327 9.81 7.19 -1.75
CA ASN A 327 9.92 8.65 -1.83
C ASN A 327 11.39 9.15 -1.81
N ILE A 328 12.33 8.28 -2.07
CA ILE A 328 13.76 8.63 -2.27
C ILE A 328 14.21 8.19 -3.67
N VAL A 329 14.02 6.91 -3.99
CA VAL A 329 14.65 6.28 -5.16
C VAL A 329 14.20 6.89 -6.48
N PRO A 330 12.91 7.17 -6.75
CA PRO A 330 12.49 7.81 -7.99
C PRO A 330 13.11 9.20 -8.18
N TRP A 331 13.21 9.98 -7.10
CA TRP A 331 13.82 11.30 -7.13
C TRP A 331 15.34 11.24 -7.33
N TYR A 332 16.01 10.25 -6.74
CA TYR A 332 17.43 9.99 -6.97
C TYR A 332 17.71 9.61 -8.43
N GLN A 333 16.86 8.74 -9.01
CA GLN A 333 16.97 8.35 -10.41
C GLN A 333 16.79 9.56 -11.33
N LEU A 334 15.73 10.35 -11.12
CA LEU A 334 15.47 11.57 -11.87
C LEU A 334 16.64 12.56 -11.73
N ALA A 335 17.10 12.83 -10.50
CA ALA A 335 18.17 13.77 -10.24
C ALA A 335 19.45 13.40 -11.00
N ASN A 336 19.84 12.11 -11.00
CA ASN A 336 20.99 11.64 -11.76
C ASN A 336 20.81 11.77 -13.28
N GLU A 337 19.58 11.57 -13.77
CA GLU A 337 19.26 11.67 -15.20
C GLU A 337 19.34 13.11 -15.71
N VAL A 338 18.80 14.07 -14.94
CA VAL A 338 18.66 15.47 -15.38
C VAL A 338 19.74 16.40 -14.82
N GLY A 339 20.69 15.89 -14.01
CA GLY A 339 21.73 16.71 -13.37
C GLY A 339 21.24 17.54 -12.17
N ALA A 340 20.11 17.18 -11.57
CA ALA A 340 19.59 17.80 -10.36
C ALA A 340 20.23 17.22 -9.09
N ARG A 341 19.91 17.75 -7.91
CA ARG A 341 20.47 17.34 -6.62
C ARG A 341 19.37 17.05 -5.60
N LEU A 342 19.55 15.95 -4.83
CA LEU A 342 18.75 15.71 -3.64
C LEU A 342 19.31 16.49 -2.44
N ARG A 343 18.43 17.16 -1.70
CA ARG A 343 18.71 17.80 -0.41
C ARG A 343 17.85 17.12 0.65
N VAL A 344 18.37 16.99 1.87
CA VAL A 344 17.73 16.17 2.91
C VAL A 344 17.45 17.01 4.15
N ILE A 345 16.20 17.07 4.59
CA ILE A 345 15.80 17.67 5.87
C ILE A 345 16.21 16.72 6.98
N PRO A 346 17.08 17.16 7.92
CA PRO A 346 17.50 16.32 9.02
C PRO A 346 16.44 16.20 10.11
N VAL A 347 16.61 15.18 10.97
CA VAL A 347 15.81 15.01 12.20
C VAL A 347 16.65 15.21 13.45
N ASP A 348 15.98 15.56 14.55
CA ASP A 348 16.55 15.58 15.90
C ASP A 348 16.69 14.16 16.48
N ASP A 349 17.13 14.05 17.74
CA ASP A 349 17.32 12.76 18.44
C ASP A 349 16.00 12.07 18.81
N SER A 350 14.88 12.77 18.77
CA SER A 350 13.54 12.16 18.91
C SER A 350 13.02 11.58 17.60
N GLY A 351 13.59 11.97 16.47
CA GLY A 351 13.13 11.64 15.12
C GLY A 351 12.12 12.64 14.56
N GLN A 352 12.03 13.87 15.11
CA GLN A 352 11.22 14.94 14.55
C GLN A 352 12.03 15.78 13.56
N LEU A 353 11.37 16.26 12.48
CA LEU A 353 12.01 17.10 11.47
C LEU A 353 12.45 18.45 12.04
N LEU A 354 13.65 18.88 11.65
CA LEU A 354 14.21 20.17 12.04
C LEU A 354 13.78 21.25 11.02
N LEU A 355 12.67 21.95 11.29
CA LEU A 355 12.11 22.97 10.39
C LEU A 355 13.07 24.14 10.13
N GLU A 356 13.90 24.53 11.10
CA GLU A 356 14.89 25.59 10.89
C GLU A 356 15.97 25.18 9.89
N GLU A 357 16.38 23.90 9.88
CA GLU A 357 17.30 23.36 8.86
C GLU A 357 16.61 23.26 7.51
N TYR A 358 15.32 22.89 7.49
CA TYR A 358 14.52 22.89 6.27
C TYR A 358 14.45 24.27 5.62
N ARG A 359 14.19 25.33 6.40
CA ARG A 359 14.16 26.73 5.88
C ARG A 359 15.47 27.10 5.17
N LYS A 360 16.62 26.65 5.68
CA LYS A 360 17.95 26.91 5.08
C LYS A 360 18.20 26.16 3.78
N LEU A 361 17.47 25.04 3.55
CA LEU A 361 17.61 24.26 2.31
C LEU A 361 16.89 24.91 1.14
N ILE A 362 15.80 25.64 1.38
CA ILE A 362 15.01 26.28 0.31
C ILE A 362 15.81 27.44 -0.31
N ASN A 363 15.90 27.41 -1.64
CA ASN A 363 16.56 28.45 -2.43
C ASN A 363 15.96 28.52 -3.85
N ASN A 364 16.47 29.40 -4.70
CA ASN A 364 15.98 29.63 -6.06
C ASN A 364 16.12 28.44 -7.03
N ARG A 365 16.85 27.40 -6.64
CA ARG A 365 16.99 26.14 -7.39
C ARG A 365 16.03 25.07 -6.90
N THR A 366 15.41 25.24 -5.77
CA THR A 366 14.44 24.25 -5.26
C THR A 366 13.20 24.23 -6.14
N ARG A 367 12.82 23.03 -6.63
CA ARG A 367 11.64 22.81 -7.50
C ARG A 367 10.57 21.96 -6.85
N LEU A 368 10.96 21.06 -5.96
CA LEU A 368 10.05 20.15 -5.32
C LEU A 368 10.48 19.87 -3.89
N VAL A 369 9.51 19.80 -3.00
CA VAL A 369 9.65 19.19 -1.67
C VAL A 369 8.78 17.94 -1.64
N ALA A 370 9.37 16.76 -1.35
CA ALA A 370 8.67 15.49 -1.29
C ALA A 370 8.87 14.86 0.09
N VAL A 371 7.82 14.87 0.92
CA VAL A 371 7.92 14.47 2.33
C VAL A 371 6.80 13.53 2.75
N THR A 372 7.13 12.59 3.64
CA THR A 372 6.12 11.74 4.28
C THR A 372 5.37 12.51 5.37
N GLN A 373 4.06 12.28 5.48
CA GLN A 373 3.26 12.82 6.56
C GLN A 373 3.45 12.05 7.87
N VAL A 374 3.63 10.72 7.78
CA VAL A 374 3.89 9.84 8.92
C VAL A 374 5.00 8.87 8.56
N SER A 375 6.07 8.86 9.36
CA SER A 375 7.17 7.92 9.18
C SER A 375 6.72 6.47 9.40
N ASN A 376 6.92 5.62 8.39
CA ASN A 376 6.62 4.19 8.49
C ASN A 376 7.55 3.42 9.44
N ALA A 377 8.73 3.97 9.74
CA ALA A 377 9.69 3.36 10.65
C ALA A 377 9.55 3.84 12.09
N LEU A 378 9.25 5.12 12.30
CA LEU A 378 9.24 5.74 13.63
C LEU A 378 7.82 6.05 14.14
N GLY A 379 6.86 6.20 13.24
CA GLY A 379 5.54 6.73 13.56
C GLY A 379 5.50 8.26 13.73
N THR A 380 6.62 8.95 13.62
CA THR A 380 6.68 10.41 13.73
C THR A 380 5.71 11.06 12.74
N ILE A 381 4.85 11.95 13.24
CA ILE A 381 3.98 12.79 12.42
C ILE A 381 4.77 14.06 12.05
N ALA A 382 5.01 14.25 10.76
CA ALA A 382 5.70 15.43 10.24
C ALA A 382 4.76 16.65 10.27
N PRO A 383 5.28 17.86 10.52
CA PRO A 383 4.52 19.11 10.48
C PRO A 383 4.29 19.56 9.03
N VAL A 384 3.49 18.78 8.29
CA VAL A 384 3.33 18.92 6.82
C VAL A 384 2.76 20.28 6.46
N LYS A 385 1.81 20.83 7.23
CA LYS A 385 1.25 22.15 6.94
C LYS A 385 2.32 23.25 6.97
N ASP A 386 3.19 23.23 7.99
CA ASP A 386 4.30 24.19 8.09
C ASP A 386 5.29 24.01 6.93
N ILE A 387 5.56 22.75 6.53
CA ILE A 387 6.46 22.43 5.41
C ILE A 387 5.88 22.99 4.11
N VAL A 388 4.58 22.80 3.87
CA VAL A 388 3.89 23.31 2.69
C VAL A 388 3.92 24.84 2.67
N ASP A 389 3.59 25.51 3.77
CA ASP A 389 3.57 26.97 3.86
C ASP A 389 4.94 27.58 3.57
N ILE A 390 6.00 26.99 4.10
CA ILE A 390 7.37 27.42 3.86
C ILE A 390 7.76 27.23 2.38
N ALA A 391 7.42 26.10 1.77
CA ALA A 391 7.68 25.82 0.36
C ALA A 391 6.92 26.77 -0.56
N HIS A 392 5.64 26.97 -0.31
CA HIS A 392 4.78 27.83 -1.12
C HIS A 392 5.19 29.31 -1.03
N ALA A 393 5.67 29.78 0.12
CA ALA A 393 6.22 31.11 0.24
C ALA A 393 7.44 31.34 -0.69
N ALA A 394 8.11 30.28 -1.12
CA ALA A 394 9.20 30.29 -2.09
C ALA A 394 8.78 29.89 -3.51
N GLY A 395 7.49 29.63 -3.76
CA GLY A 395 6.96 29.18 -5.05
C GLY A 395 7.33 27.73 -5.41
N VAL A 396 7.58 26.88 -4.41
CA VAL A 396 8.01 25.49 -4.57
C VAL A 396 6.82 24.54 -4.37
N CYS A 397 6.63 23.59 -5.29
CA CYS A 397 5.60 22.55 -5.19
C CYS A 397 5.91 21.52 -4.10
N VAL A 398 4.85 20.97 -3.48
CA VAL A 398 4.98 19.98 -2.41
C VAL A 398 4.20 18.70 -2.74
N LEU A 399 4.89 17.56 -2.69
CA LEU A 399 4.31 16.22 -2.67
C LEU A 399 4.33 15.69 -1.25
N VAL A 400 3.19 15.18 -0.80
CA VAL A 400 3.02 14.54 0.51
C VAL A 400 2.78 13.04 0.33
N ASP A 401 3.66 12.21 0.88
CA ASP A 401 3.42 10.77 1.02
C ASP A 401 2.55 10.50 2.25
N GLY A 402 1.27 10.27 2.02
CA GLY A 402 0.26 9.95 3.03
C GLY A 402 0.09 8.46 3.30
N ALA A 403 0.95 7.58 2.75
CA ALA A 403 0.78 6.13 2.80
C ALA A 403 0.61 5.56 4.22
N GLN A 404 1.16 6.21 5.24
CA GLN A 404 0.96 5.85 6.66
C GLN A 404 -0.05 6.76 7.38
N ALA A 405 -0.42 7.90 6.81
CA ALA A 405 -1.31 8.85 7.47
C ALA A 405 -2.79 8.52 7.29
N VAL A 406 -3.18 8.12 6.07
CA VAL A 406 -4.58 7.97 5.64
C VAL A 406 -5.39 6.99 6.49
N SER A 407 -4.74 5.97 7.06
CA SER A 407 -5.39 4.99 7.94
C SER A 407 -5.49 5.42 9.41
N HIS A 408 -4.72 6.42 9.84
CA HIS A 408 -4.51 6.73 11.25
C HIS A 408 -5.09 8.08 11.68
N MET A 409 -5.37 8.98 10.75
CA MET A 409 -5.83 10.34 11.06
C MET A 409 -6.72 10.91 9.96
N PRO A 410 -7.59 11.89 10.28
CA PRO A 410 -8.33 12.64 9.28
C PRO A 410 -7.38 13.36 8.32
N ILE A 411 -7.69 13.33 7.03
CA ILE A 411 -6.92 14.00 5.99
C ILE A 411 -7.80 15.05 5.32
N ASP A 412 -7.26 16.25 5.15
CA ASP A 412 -7.84 17.30 4.30
C ASP A 412 -6.71 17.91 3.45
N VAL A 413 -6.62 17.45 2.19
CA VAL A 413 -5.55 17.88 1.26
C VAL A 413 -5.65 19.37 0.90
N ARG A 414 -6.85 19.97 0.98
CA ARG A 414 -7.06 21.40 0.74
C ARG A 414 -6.62 22.23 1.95
N ALA A 415 -6.94 21.78 3.17
CA ALA A 415 -6.46 22.43 4.38
C ALA A 415 -4.93 22.35 4.51
N LEU A 416 -4.33 21.22 4.12
CA LEU A 416 -2.88 21.07 4.01
C LEU A 416 -2.29 21.96 2.89
N ASP A 417 -3.10 22.28 1.88
CA ASP A 417 -2.68 22.94 0.64
C ASP A 417 -1.62 22.15 -0.14
N ALA A 418 -1.63 20.81 -0.02
CA ALA A 418 -0.69 19.96 -0.75
C ALA A 418 -0.92 20.06 -2.27
N ASP A 419 0.17 20.12 -3.03
CA ASP A 419 0.08 20.12 -4.51
C ASP A 419 -0.16 18.71 -5.05
N PHE A 420 0.46 17.73 -4.42
CA PHE A 420 0.24 16.30 -4.65
C PHE A 420 0.15 15.56 -3.32
N TYR A 421 -0.73 14.55 -3.26
CA TYR A 421 -0.86 13.66 -2.11
C TYR A 421 -1.01 12.23 -2.59
N VAL A 422 -0.26 11.27 -2.01
CA VAL A 422 -0.25 9.89 -2.49
C VAL A 422 -0.47 8.90 -1.36
N PHE A 423 -1.17 7.80 -1.65
CA PHE A 423 -1.30 6.68 -0.70
C PHE A 423 -1.60 5.35 -1.39
N SER A 424 -1.54 4.26 -0.62
CA SER A 424 -1.79 2.89 -1.08
C SER A 424 -3.02 2.29 -0.41
N GLY A 425 -3.87 1.62 -1.17
CA GLY A 425 -5.10 1.00 -0.68
C GLY A 425 -4.85 -0.07 0.39
N HIS A 426 -3.82 -0.91 0.21
CA HIS A 426 -3.54 -2.02 1.14
C HIS A 426 -3.13 -1.58 2.55
N LYS A 427 -2.84 -0.31 2.78
CA LYS A 427 -2.51 0.24 4.10
C LYS A 427 -3.70 0.94 4.77
N VAL A 428 -4.79 1.15 4.03
CA VAL A 428 -6.01 1.80 4.49
C VAL A 428 -7.19 0.82 4.46
N PHE A 429 -6.95 -0.43 4.86
CA PHE A 429 -7.92 -1.53 4.94
C PHE A 429 -8.53 -1.95 3.59
N GLY A 430 -8.05 -1.38 2.50
CA GLY A 430 -8.42 -1.68 1.13
C GLY A 430 -7.53 -2.73 0.47
N PRO A 431 -7.80 -3.08 -0.79
CA PRO A 431 -7.05 -4.11 -1.54
C PRO A 431 -5.59 -3.73 -1.80
N THR A 432 -4.80 -4.73 -2.19
CA THR A 432 -3.48 -4.55 -2.82
C THR A 432 -3.64 -4.14 -4.28
N GLY A 433 -2.60 -3.59 -4.90
CA GLY A 433 -2.63 -3.28 -6.34
C GLY A 433 -3.48 -2.08 -6.73
N ILE A 434 -3.91 -1.30 -5.76
CA ILE A 434 -4.61 -0.01 -5.93
C ILE A 434 -4.00 1.06 -5.03
N GLY A 435 -3.93 2.27 -5.49
CA GLY A 435 -3.50 3.46 -4.78
C GLY A 435 -3.98 4.71 -5.48
N VAL A 436 -3.63 5.85 -4.94
CA VAL A 436 -4.18 7.15 -5.33
C VAL A 436 -3.07 8.18 -5.46
N ILE A 437 -3.18 9.01 -6.49
CA ILE A 437 -2.62 10.35 -6.54
C ILE A 437 -3.79 11.33 -6.42
N TYR A 438 -3.71 12.23 -5.46
CA TYR A 438 -4.37 13.51 -5.52
C TYR A 438 -3.40 14.52 -6.15
N GLY A 439 -3.88 15.35 -7.05
CA GLY A 439 -3.13 16.49 -7.58
C GLY A 439 -4.06 17.68 -7.79
N LYS A 440 -3.60 18.88 -7.45
CA LYS A 440 -4.37 20.11 -7.75
C LYS A 440 -4.74 20.14 -9.24
N ALA A 441 -6.01 20.35 -9.59
CA ALA A 441 -6.52 20.31 -10.96
C ALA A 441 -5.66 21.11 -11.95
N GLN A 442 -5.30 22.33 -11.57
CA GLN A 442 -4.45 23.22 -12.38
C GLN A 442 -3.03 22.72 -12.63
N LEU A 443 -2.51 21.82 -11.78
CA LEU A 443 -1.23 21.15 -12.00
C LEU A 443 -1.42 19.96 -12.92
N LEU A 444 -2.40 19.09 -12.64
CA LEU A 444 -2.69 17.91 -13.47
C LEU A 444 -2.95 18.29 -14.92
N GLU A 445 -3.67 19.39 -15.18
CA GLU A 445 -3.94 19.91 -16.54
C GLU A 445 -2.65 20.21 -17.33
N LYS A 446 -1.58 20.65 -16.66
CA LYS A 446 -0.32 21.02 -17.30
C LYS A 446 0.63 19.85 -17.50
N LEU A 447 0.39 18.71 -16.82
CA LEU A 447 1.29 17.56 -16.89
C LEU A 447 1.04 16.74 -18.15
N GLN A 448 2.13 16.31 -18.78
CA GLN A 448 2.09 15.33 -19.87
C GLN A 448 1.96 13.91 -19.28
N PRO A 449 1.32 12.98 -19.99
CA PRO A 449 1.25 11.59 -19.53
C PRO A 449 2.62 10.92 -19.54
N TRP A 450 2.81 9.95 -18.67
CA TRP A 450 4.00 9.09 -18.65
C TRP A 450 3.77 7.78 -19.43
N GLN A 451 2.69 7.07 -19.08
CA GLN A 451 2.33 5.82 -19.76
C GLN A 451 1.40 6.12 -20.94
N GLY A 452 1.58 5.39 -22.05
CA GLY A 452 0.73 5.49 -23.22
C GLY A 452 -0.04 4.19 -23.48
N GLY A 453 -1.22 4.31 -24.06
CA GLY A 453 -2.06 3.16 -24.41
C GLY A 453 -3.51 3.54 -24.70
N GLY A 454 -4.40 2.59 -24.60
CA GLY A 454 -5.84 2.84 -24.63
C GLY A 454 -6.33 3.57 -23.39
N ASN A 455 -7.58 3.98 -23.38
CA ASN A 455 -8.28 4.71 -22.31
C ASN A 455 -7.82 6.16 -22.10
N MET A 456 -6.53 6.44 -22.14
CA MET A 456 -5.93 7.75 -21.83
C MET A 456 -5.89 8.72 -23.03
N ILE A 457 -6.39 8.33 -24.19
CA ILE A 457 -6.41 9.11 -25.44
C ILE A 457 -7.85 9.46 -25.86
N ALA A 458 -8.01 10.64 -26.44
CA ALA A 458 -9.26 11.09 -27.10
C ALA A 458 -9.25 10.76 -28.59
N ASP A 459 -8.09 10.89 -29.26
CA ASP A 459 -7.91 10.62 -30.67
C ASP A 459 -6.48 10.17 -30.97
N VAL A 460 -6.31 9.22 -31.90
CA VAL A 460 -4.99 8.70 -32.32
C VAL A 460 -4.97 8.50 -33.82
N THR A 461 -3.98 9.12 -34.46
CA THR A 461 -3.52 8.78 -35.78
C THR A 461 -2.02 8.48 -35.76
N PHE A 462 -1.41 8.02 -36.84
CA PHE A 462 0.03 7.83 -36.88
C PHE A 462 0.83 9.15 -36.79
N ASP A 463 0.19 10.27 -37.11
CA ASP A 463 0.82 11.59 -37.11
C ASP A 463 0.46 12.44 -35.88
N ARG A 464 -0.59 12.06 -35.12
CA ARG A 464 -1.10 12.85 -34.01
C ARG A 464 -1.74 11.99 -32.93
N VAL A 465 -1.47 12.36 -31.67
CA VAL A 465 -2.16 11.82 -30.48
C VAL A 465 -2.79 12.98 -29.71
N VAL A 466 -4.06 12.82 -29.33
CA VAL A 466 -4.79 13.73 -28.45
C VAL A 466 -5.12 12.98 -27.17
N TYR A 467 -4.67 13.51 -26.03
CA TYR A 467 -4.88 12.89 -24.74
C TYR A 467 -6.22 13.28 -24.13
N GLN A 468 -6.78 12.41 -23.28
CA GLN A 468 -7.91 12.74 -22.42
C GLN A 468 -7.52 13.86 -21.43
N PRO A 469 -8.50 14.59 -20.86
CA PRO A 469 -8.25 15.42 -19.69
C PRO A 469 -7.88 14.55 -18.48
N PRO A 470 -7.32 15.14 -17.39
CA PRO A 470 -7.23 14.44 -16.10
C PRO A 470 -8.62 13.98 -15.61
N PRO A 471 -8.72 12.88 -14.86
CA PRO A 471 -7.65 11.95 -14.48
C PRO A 471 -7.31 10.94 -15.58
N GLY A 472 -8.17 10.77 -16.59
CA GLY A 472 -8.07 9.75 -17.66
C GLY A 472 -6.71 9.74 -18.37
N ARG A 473 -6.09 10.91 -18.55
CA ARG A 473 -4.75 11.08 -19.14
C ARG A 473 -3.67 10.26 -18.46
N PHE A 474 -3.81 9.98 -17.16
CA PHE A 474 -2.82 9.29 -16.34
C PHE A 474 -3.18 7.82 -16.07
N GLU A 475 -4.33 7.35 -16.59
CA GLU A 475 -4.84 5.99 -16.37
C GLU A 475 -4.80 5.20 -17.69
N ALA A 476 -3.60 4.82 -18.14
CA ALA A 476 -3.40 4.11 -19.39
C ALA A 476 -3.85 2.64 -19.29
N GLY A 477 -4.64 2.20 -20.28
CA GLY A 477 -5.15 0.82 -20.35
C GLY A 477 -6.36 0.57 -19.46
N THR A 478 -6.74 -0.69 -19.30
CA THR A 478 -7.78 -1.09 -18.35
C THR A 478 -7.17 -1.15 -16.95
N GLY A 479 -7.63 -0.26 -16.08
CA GLY A 479 -7.15 -0.17 -14.69
C GLY A 479 -7.64 -1.33 -13.81
N ASN A 480 -7.24 -1.31 -12.55
CA ASN A 480 -7.68 -2.28 -11.53
C ASN A 480 -9.05 -1.87 -10.97
N ILE A 481 -10.11 -2.17 -11.73
CA ILE A 481 -11.47 -1.69 -11.46
C ILE A 481 -12.01 -2.26 -10.15
N ALA A 482 -11.91 -3.58 -9.96
CA ALA A 482 -12.45 -4.26 -8.79
C ALA A 482 -11.83 -3.77 -7.48
N ASP A 483 -10.52 -3.55 -7.48
CA ASP A 483 -9.82 -3.07 -6.27
C ASP A 483 -10.02 -1.58 -6.03
N ALA A 484 -10.28 -0.76 -7.07
CA ALA A 484 -10.73 0.61 -6.89
C ALA A 484 -12.08 0.66 -6.17
N VAL A 485 -13.03 -0.19 -6.59
CA VAL A 485 -14.33 -0.36 -5.93
C VAL A 485 -14.16 -0.86 -4.49
N GLY A 486 -13.25 -1.82 -4.28
CA GLY A 486 -12.88 -2.30 -2.94
C GLY A 486 -12.25 -1.23 -2.06
N LEU A 487 -11.43 -0.33 -2.62
CA LEU A 487 -10.89 0.83 -1.91
C LEU A 487 -12.01 1.78 -1.48
N GLY A 488 -12.97 2.08 -2.37
CA GLY A 488 -14.15 2.86 -2.02
C GLY A 488 -14.89 2.29 -0.81
N ALA A 489 -15.12 0.97 -0.80
CA ALA A 489 -15.76 0.29 0.34
C ALA A 489 -14.93 0.38 1.64
N ALA A 490 -13.61 0.30 1.55
CA ALA A 490 -12.73 0.44 2.72
C ALA A 490 -12.83 1.84 3.33
N LEU A 491 -12.81 2.89 2.51
CA LEU A 491 -12.93 4.27 2.98
C LEU A 491 -14.32 4.54 3.59
N GLN A 492 -15.39 4.03 2.98
CA GLN A 492 -16.74 4.12 3.55
C GLN A 492 -16.84 3.40 4.90
N TYR A 493 -16.18 2.25 5.05
CA TYR A 493 -16.12 1.54 6.34
C TYR A 493 -15.41 2.38 7.41
N LEU A 494 -14.30 3.04 7.09
CA LEU A 494 -13.60 3.94 8.01
C LEU A 494 -14.44 5.17 8.38
N GLU A 495 -15.14 5.77 7.41
CA GLU A 495 -16.08 6.90 7.66
C GLU A 495 -17.18 6.52 8.66
N GLN A 496 -17.71 5.28 8.58
CA GLN A 496 -18.73 4.79 9.51
C GLN A 496 -18.22 4.66 10.95
N ILE A 497 -16.96 4.26 11.14
CA ILE A 497 -16.31 4.22 12.46
C ILE A 497 -16.00 5.64 12.95
N GLY A 498 -15.52 6.50 12.04
CA GLY A 498 -15.10 7.88 12.29
C GLY A 498 -13.59 7.99 12.53
N MET A 499 -12.91 8.74 11.67
CA MET A 499 -11.44 8.85 11.68
C MET A 499 -10.89 9.47 12.97
N GLU A 500 -11.60 10.42 13.58
CA GLU A 500 -11.20 11.01 14.87
C GLU A 500 -11.28 10.00 16.02
N ARG A 501 -12.25 9.08 15.96
CA ARG A 501 -12.38 8.02 16.96
C ARG A 501 -11.28 6.98 16.80
N ILE A 502 -10.96 6.63 15.55
CA ILE A 502 -9.84 5.76 15.21
C ILE A 502 -8.53 6.37 15.72
N ALA A 503 -8.23 7.61 15.34
CA ALA A 503 -7.01 8.30 15.73
C ALA A 503 -6.82 8.34 17.26
N ARG A 504 -7.89 8.64 18.00
CA ARG A 504 -7.85 8.68 19.47
C ARG A 504 -7.58 7.30 20.06
N TYR A 505 -8.33 6.28 19.63
CA TYR A 505 -8.16 4.92 20.13
C TYR A 505 -6.74 4.38 19.89
N GLU A 506 -6.23 4.57 18.68
CA GLU A 506 -4.88 4.13 18.31
C GLU A 506 -3.80 4.90 19.07
N HIS A 507 -4.01 6.21 19.33
CA HIS A 507 -3.12 6.99 20.17
C HIS A 507 -3.08 6.46 21.60
N ASP A 508 -4.24 6.20 22.21
CA ASP A 508 -4.34 5.65 23.56
C ASP A 508 -3.65 4.28 23.65
N LEU A 509 -3.82 3.43 22.63
CA LEU A 509 -3.15 2.13 22.55
C LEU A 509 -1.62 2.26 22.40
N LEU A 510 -1.13 3.23 21.60
CA LEU A 510 0.29 3.53 21.47
C LEU A 510 0.90 4.02 22.79
N VAL A 511 0.22 4.92 23.49
CA VAL A 511 0.65 5.42 24.80
C VAL A 511 0.75 4.25 25.78
N TYR A 512 -0.30 3.42 25.85
CA TYR A 512 -0.33 2.22 26.69
C TYR A 512 0.86 1.29 26.38
N ALA A 513 1.09 0.96 25.12
CA ALA A 513 2.19 0.10 24.71
C ALA A 513 3.56 0.71 25.05
N THR A 514 3.73 2.01 24.86
CA THR A 514 4.97 2.73 25.15
C THR A 514 5.30 2.70 26.63
N GLU A 515 4.31 2.95 27.50
CA GLU A 515 4.48 2.92 28.96
C GLU A 515 4.83 1.53 29.47
N ARG A 516 4.25 0.48 28.89
CA ARG A 516 4.52 -0.93 29.26
C ARG A 516 5.88 -1.41 28.76
N MET A 517 6.33 -0.94 27.60
CA MET A 517 7.62 -1.34 27.01
C MET A 517 8.81 -0.61 27.65
N ARG A 518 8.68 0.68 27.94
CA ARG A 518 9.77 1.53 28.43
C ARG A 518 10.52 1.00 29.67
N PRO A 519 9.87 0.42 30.70
CA PRO A 519 10.58 -0.06 31.89
C PRO A 519 11.31 -1.40 31.70
N ILE A 520 11.20 -2.07 30.54
CA ILE A 520 11.85 -3.36 30.30
C ILE A 520 13.37 -3.14 30.21
N PRO A 521 14.20 -3.85 30.98
CA PRO A 521 15.65 -3.72 30.93
C PRO A 521 16.21 -4.01 29.53
N GLY A 522 17.12 -3.17 29.04
CA GLY A 522 17.77 -3.32 27.74
C GLY A 522 16.89 -2.87 26.55
N ILE A 523 15.67 -2.40 26.78
CA ILE A 523 14.86 -1.77 25.71
C ILE A 523 15.40 -0.38 25.37
N ARG A 524 15.55 -0.14 24.07
CA ARG A 524 15.73 1.20 23.50
C ARG A 524 14.62 1.45 22.49
N LEU A 525 13.72 2.38 22.81
CA LEU A 525 12.68 2.85 21.86
C LEU A 525 13.32 3.76 20.81
N ILE A 526 12.91 3.60 19.55
CA ILE A 526 13.43 4.35 18.41
C ILE A 526 12.31 5.22 17.83
N GLY A 527 12.56 6.53 17.74
CA GLY A 527 11.54 7.51 17.38
C GLY A 527 10.62 7.83 18.56
N THR A 528 11.00 8.85 19.33
CA THR A 528 10.34 9.29 20.56
C THR A 528 9.75 10.70 20.43
N ALA A 529 9.48 11.16 19.18
CA ALA A 529 8.83 12.43 18.92
C ALA A 529 7.48 12.53 19.67
N ALA A 530 7.12 13.73 20.09
CA ALA A 530 5.89 13.97 20.86
C ALA A 530 4.62 13.64 20.04
N SER A 531 4.63 13.95 18.74
CA SER A 531 3.51 13.63 17.84
C SER A 531 3.82 12.37 17.06
N LYS A 532 3.05 11.30 17.32
CA LYS A 532 3.24 9.98 16.70
C LYS A 532 1.92 9.31 16.36
N ALA A 533 1.91 8.61 15.22
CA ALA A 533 0.93 7.58 14.89
C ALA A 533 1.35 6.22 15.47
N SER A 534 0.54 5.22 15.28
CA SER A 534 0.52 3.91 15.96
C SER A 534 1.69 2.97 15.61
N VAL A 535 2.93 3.47 15.60
CA VAL A 535 4.17 2.70 15.35
C VAL A 535 5.09 2.80 16.57
N LEU A 536 5.56 1.65 17.07
CA LEU A 536 6.46 1.54 18.23
C LEU A 536 7.71 0.74 17.87
N SER A 537 8.72 1.39 17.28
CA SER A 537 10.00 0.75 16.95
C SER A 537 10.92 0.64 18.16
N PHE A 538 11.59 -0.50 18.29
CA PHE A 538 12.54 -0.72 19.39
C PHE A 538 13.67 -1.69 18.99
N VAL A 539 14.72 -1.70 19.79
CA VAL A 539 15.73 -2.75 19.87
C VAL A 539 15.83 -3.25 21.30
N LEU A 540 16.17 -4.54 21.46
CA LEU A 540 16.43 -5.16 22.76
C LEU A 540 17.91 -5.52 22.84
N GLU A 541 18.60 -4.98 23.83
CA GLU A 541 20.03 -5.22 24.04
C GLU A 541 20.32 -6.72 24.20
N GLY A 542 21.32 -7.22 23.49
CA GLY A 542 21.76 -8.62 23.53
C GLY A 542 20.98 -9.56 22.60
N TYR A 543 20.01 -9.06 21.86
CA TYR A 543 19.27 -9.82 20.86
C TYR A 543 19.30 -9.11 19.50
N SER A 544 19.43 -9.87 18.43
CA SER A 544 19.12 -9.36 17.11
C SER A 544 17.61 -9.11 16.95
N THR A 545 17.25 -8.22 16.04
CA THR A 545 15.83 -7.94 15.74
C THR A 545 15.09 -9.17 15.21
N GLU A 546 15.80 -10.08 14.54
CA GLU A 546 15.24 -11.34 14.04
C GLU A 546 14.92 -12.33 15.16
N GLU A 547 15.78 -12.45 16.17
CA GLU A 547 15.55 -13.32 17.33
C GLU A 547 14.31 -12.86 18.10
N VAL A 548 14.19 -11.54 18.35
CA VAL A 548 12.99 -10.98 18.99
C VAL A 548 11.75 -11.24 18.14
N GLY A 549 11.83 -11.00 16.82
CA GLY A 549 10.73 -11.26 15.87
C GLY A 549 10.30 -12.73 15.85
N LYS A 550 11.25 -13.67 15.86
CA LYS A 550 10.98 -15.12 15.94
C LYS A 550 10.31 -15.51 17.27
N ALA A 551 10.76 -14.97 18.38
CA ALA A 551 10.16 -15.21 19.69
C ALA A 551 8.71 -14.72 19.76
N LEU A 552 8.42 -13.53 19.23
CA LEU A 552 7.07 -12.99 19.11
C LEU A 552 6.19 -13.87 18.21
N ASN A 553 6.70 -14.24 17.02
CA ASN A 553 5.98 -15.10 16.08
C ASN A 553 5.64 -16.49 16.66
N HIS A 554 6.51 -17.05 17.52
CA HIS A 554 6.24 -18.30 18.22
C HIS A 554 4.96 -18.22 19.07
N GLU A 555 4.69 -17.06 19.64
CA GLU A 555 3.49 -16.80 20.46
C GLU A 555 2.28 -16.28 19.62
N GLY A 556 2.38 -16.32 18.29
CA GLY A 556 1.32 -15.88 17.37
C GLY A 556 1.31 -14.38 17.09
N ILE A 557 2.33 -13.63 17.52
CA ILE A 557 2.42 -12.18 17.35
C ILE A 557 3.22 -11.85 16.09
N ALA A 558 2.56 -11.29 15.09
CA ALA A 558 3.17 -10.85 13.85
C ALA A 558 3.69 -9.41 13.99
N VAL A 559 5.00 -9.22 13.96
CA VAL A 559 5.69 -7.93 13.92
C VAL A 559 6.68 -7.90 12.77
N ARG A 560 7.06 -6.73 12.32
CA ARG A 560 8.13 -6.59 11.35
C ARG A 560 9.48 -6.41 12.03
N SER A 561 10.48 -7.21 11.61
CA SER A 561 11.90 -7.04 11.95
C SER A 561 12.67 -6.68 10.69
N GLY A 562 13.57 -5.68 10.76
CA GLY A 562 14.40 -5.29 9.62
C GLY A 562 14.48 -3.78 9.40
N HIS A 563 14.82 -3.38 8.18
CA HIS A 563 15.07 -1.97 7.81
C HIS A 563 13.81 -1.17 7.40
N HIS A 564 12.64 -1.79 7.31
CA HIS A 564 11.33 -1.17 7.01
C HIS A 564 11.29 -0.33 5.72
N CYS A 565 12.18 -0.58 4.76
CA CYS A 565 12.41 0.28 3.58
C CYS A 565 12.68 1.75 3.92
N ALA A 566 13.36 2.01 5.06
CA ALA A 566 13.67 3.33 5.60
C ALA A 566 15.08 3.36 6.22
N GLN A 567 16.08 2.75 5.56
CA GLN A 567 17.45 2.68 6.07
C GLN A 567 18.06 4.03 6.44
N PRO A 568 17.85 5.15 5.71
CA PRO A 568 18.45 6.42 6.10
C PRO A 568 18.09 6.86 7.52
N ILE A 569 16.84 6.71 7.93
CA ILE A 569 16.45 7.11 9.29
C ILE A 569 16.97 6.14 10.36
N LEU A 570 17.02 4.84 10.10
CA LEU A 570 17.59 3.88 11.04
C LEU A 570 19.09 4.14 11.25
N ARG A 571 19.84 4.42 10.18
CA ARG A 571 21.26 4.80 10.24
C ARG A 571 21.50 6.09 10.99
N ARG A 572 20.59 7.07 10.93
CA ARG A 572 20.61 8.27 11.79
C ARG A 572 20.64 7.91 13.29
N PHE A 573 20.00 6.80 13.67
CA PHE A 573 20.00 6.26 15.05
C PHE A 573 21.12 5.25 15.31
N GLY A 574 22.04 5.03 14.36
CA GLY A 574 23.12 4.05 14.46
C GLY A 574 22.65 2.61 14.34
N LEU A 575 21.55 2.36 13.60
CA LEU A 575 20.92 1.04 13.46
C LEU A 575 20.76 0.66 11.99
N GLU A 576 20.79 -0.64 11.69
CA GLU A 576 20.39 -1.17 10.38
C GLU A 576 18.99 -1.78 10.39
N ALA A 577 18.46 -2.15 11.57
CA ALA A 577 17.17 -2.79 11.73
C ALA A 577 16.54 -2.45 13.08
N THR A 578 15.21 -2.53 13.16
CA THR A 578 14.43 -2.50 14.41
C THR A 578 13.34 -3.55 14.39
N VAL A 579 12.81 -3.90 15.57
CA VAL A 579 11.51 -4.58 15.70
C VAL A 579 10.45 -3.49 15.74
N ARG A 580 9.43 -3.61 14.87
CA ARG A 580 8.43 -2.56 14.65
C ARG A 580 7.01 -3.11 14.82
N PRO A 581 6.48 -3.21 16.03
CA PRO A 581 5.04 -3.29 16.21
C PRO A 581 4.36 -2.04 15.67
N SER A 582 3.24 -2.23 14.99
CA SER A 582 2.37 -1.16 14.51
C SER A 582 0.91 -1.56 14.71
N PHE A 583 0.15 -0.66 15.33
CA PHE A 583 -1.20 -0.92 15.78
C PHE A 583 -2.23 -0.37 14.81
N ALA A 584 -3.42 -0.95 14.82
CA ALA A 584 -4.60 -0.46 14.15
C ALA A 584 -5.80 -0.52 15.11
N PHE A 585 -6.87 0.11 14.76
CA PHE A 585 -8.06 0.26 15.60
C PHE A 585 -8.75 -1.07 16.00
N TYR A 586 -8.35 -2.20 15.43
CA TYR A 586 -8.80 -3.53 15.84
C TYR A 586 -7.87 -4.23 16.84
N ASN A 587 -6.71 -3.63 17.17
CA ASN A 587 -5.82 -4.20 18.19
C ASN A 587 -6.28 -3.84 19.59
N THR A 588 -5.82 -4.61 20.60
CA THR A 588 -6.29 -4.47 21.97
C THR A 588 -5.13 -4.33 22.99
N CYS A 589 -5.45 -3.87 24.20
CA CYS A 589 -4.48 -3.79 25.30
C CYS A 589 -3.97 -5.17 25.72
N GLU A 590 -4.83 -6.21 25.67
CA GLU A 590 -4.45 -7.59 25.98
C GLU A 590 -3.42 -8.14 25.00
N GLU A 591 -3.56 -7.80 23.72
CA GLU A 591 -2.56 -8.12 22.70
C GLU A 591 -1.22 -7.42 22.97
N VAL A 592 -1.25 -6.16 23.40
CA VAL A 592 -0.06 -5.43 23.85
C VAL A 592 0.57 -6.08 25.06
N ASP A 593 -0.21 -6.46 26.09
CA ASP A 593 0.29 -7.14 27.28
C ASP A 593 0.96 -8.47 26.95
N LEU A 594 0.41 -9.24 26.00
CA LEU A 594 1.03 -10.45 25.49
C LEU A 594 2.41 -10.15 24.88
N MET A 595 2.52 -9.17 24.00
CA MET A 595 3.79 -8.73 23.41
C MET A 595 4.80 -8.33 24.47
N VAL A 596 4.39 -7.48 25.41
CA VAL A 596 5.22 -7.01 26.55
C VAL A 596 5.74 -8.19 27.35
N SER A 597 4.90 -9.18 27.66
CA SER A 597 5.28 -10.38 28.40
C SER A 597 6.38 -11.19 27.71
N VAL A 598 6.31 -11.32 26.38
CA VAL A 598 7.34 -12.01 25.58
C VAL A 598 8.65 -11.27 25.62
N VAL A 599 8.63 -9.95 25.35
CA VAL A 599 9.84 -9.11 25.35
C VAL A 599 10.49 -9.09 26.73
N LYS A 600 9.68 -9.02 27.81
CA LYS A 600 10.17 -9.08 29.19
C LYS A 600 10.84 -10.42 29.51
N ARG A 601 10.24 -11.55 29.11
CA ARG A 601 10.89 -12.87 29.30
C ARG A 601 12.25 -12.94 28.61
N LEU A 602 12.40 -12.38 27.41
CA LEU A 602 13.70 -12.31 26.73
C LEU A 602 14.71 -11.49 27.54
N ALA A 603 14.32 -10.31 28.02
CA ALA A 603 15.17 -9.46 28.83
C ALA A 603 15.60 -10.14 30.15
N ASP A 604 14.67 -10.82 30.84
CA ASP A 604 14.91 -11.53 32.10
C ASP A 604 15.85 -12.74 31.90
N THR A 605 15.71 -13.49 30.80
CA THR A 605 16.57 -14.64 30.49
C THR A 605 18.05 -14.23 30.34
N ARG A 606 18.32 -13.04 29.79
CA ARG A 606 19.66 -12.50 29.70
C ARG A 606 20.27 -12.09 31.05
N SER A 607 19.42 -11.63 31.96
CA SER A 607 19.86 -11.13 33.28
C SER A 607 20.29 -12.25 34.23
N GLN A 608 20.05 -13.54 33.89
CA GLN A 608 20.56 -14.67 34.64
C GLN A 608 21.99 -14.98 34.19
N PRO A 609 23.02 -14.90 35.08
CA PRO A 609 24.36 -15.36 34.73
C PRO A 609 24.29 -16.83 34.32
N ALA A 610 25.00 -17.20 33.26
CA ALA A 610 25.18 -18.60 32.89
C ALA A 610 25.77 -19.33 34.10
N LEU A 611 24.98 -20.26 34.69
CA LEU A 611 25.38 -21.14 35.79
C LEU A 611 26.46 -22.12 35.32
#